data_3380bab7bb16ec5d901302143e39c7fc
#
_entry.id   3380bab7bb16ec5d901302143e39c7fc
#
_cell.length_a   1.000
_cell.length_b   1.000
_cell.length_c   1.000
_cell.angle_alpha   90.00
_cell.angle_beta   90.00
_cell.angle_gamma   90.00
#
_symmetry.space_group_name_H-M   'P 1'
#
loop_
_entity.id
_entity.type
_entity.pdbx_description
1 polymer ?
#
loop_
_entity_poly.entity_id
_entity_poly.type
_entity_poly.pdbx_seq_one_letter_code
_entity_poly.pdbx_strand_id
1 'polypeptide(L)'
;MEAPPRVLVVDDDTTVSEVVARYLERDGYAVETVADGRDALERALAEPPDLVVLDLMLPGVDGLEVCRRLRALAPVPIVILTARSQETDRIVGLDLGADDYVSKPFSTKELVARVRAVLRRARGPLAAAAGAPRVHVDGDLEVDIAARQARMRGDVVSLTAREFELLAFLVRHPRRAFRREELLEGVWGYRYGDASTVTVHVRRLREKIEPDPANPVRIVTVWGVGYRWEGVAA
;
A
#
# COMPACT_ATOMS: atom_id res chain seq x y z
N MET A 1 -1.42 -14.06 -24.78
CA MET A 1 -0.85 -12.83 -24.15
C MET A 1 -1.80 -12.44 -23.03
N GLU A 2 -1.28 -12.20 -21.85
CA GLU A 2 -2.08 -11.70 -20.72
C GLU A 2 -2.51 -10.25 -21.03
N ALA A 3 -3.75 -9.92 -20.69
CA ALA A 3 -4.27 -8.57 -20.91
C ALA A 3 -3.43 -7.54 -20.09
N PRO A 4 -3.22 -6.32 -20.62
CA PRO A 4 -2.49 -5.30 -19.91
C PRO A 4 -3.19 -4.92 -18.60
N PRO A 5 -2.45 -4.64 -17.52
CA PRO A 5 -3.05 -4.21 -16.25
C PRO A 5 -3.84 -2.93 -16.43
N ARG A 6 -5.03 -2.88 -15.84
CA ARG A 6 -5.93 -1.72 -15.90
C ARG A 6 -5.65 -0.76 -14.76
N VAL A 7 -5.42 0.49 -15.09
CA VAL A 7 -5.21 1.58 -14.12
C VAL A 7 -6.32 2.61 -14.28
N LEU A 8 -7.05 2.88 -13.21
CA LEU A 8 -8.04 3.95 -13.16
C LEU A 8 -7.36 5.20 -12.58
N VAL A 9 -7.34 6.29 -13.33
CA VAL A 9 -6.81 7.60 -12.90
C VAL A 9 -7.99 8.51 -12.59
N VAL A 10 -8.03 9.02 -11.36
CA VAL A 10 -9.10 9.87 -10.83
C VAL A 10 -8.50 11.21 -10.45
N ASP A 11 -8.72 12.23 -11.27
CA ASP A 11 -8.20 13.59 -11.06
C ASP A 11 -9.08 14.57 -11.87
N ASP A 12 -9.58 15.64 -11.24
CA ASP A 12 -10.45 16.63 -11.88
C ASP A 12 -9.68 17.58 -12.82
N ASP A 13 -8.35 17.68 -12.64
CA ASP A 13 -7.48 18.36 -13.60
C ASP A 13 -7.21 17.44 -14.81
N THR A 14 -7.93 17.73 -15.91
CA THR A 14 -7.80 16.98 -17.16
C THR A 14 -6.38 17.01 -17.71
N THR A 15 -5.63 18.11 -17.51
CA THR A 15 -4.24 18.22 -17.95
C THR A 15 -3.35 17.22 -17.20
N VAL A 16 -3.54 17.09 -15.89
CA VAL A 16 -2.80 16.14 -15.06
C VAL A 16 -3.17 14.72 -15.44
N SER A 17 -4.47 14.40 -15.51
CA SER A 17 -4.96 13.05 -15.82
C SER A 17 -4.52 12.56 -17.21
N GLU A 18 -4.55 13.42 -18.24
CA GLU A 18 -4.05 13.10 -19.59
C GLU A 18 -2.54 12.84 -19.61
N VAL A 19 -1.76 13.67 -18.91
CA VAL A 19 -0.31 13.46 -18.82
C VAL A 19 0.00 12.15 -18.12
N VAL A 20 -0.64 11.89 -16.99
CA VAL A 20 -0.48 10.64 -16.23
C VAL A 20 -0.86 9.43 -17.10
N ALA A 21 -2.02 9.47 -17.75
CA ALA A 21 -2.49 8.40 -18.63
C ALA A 21 -1.48 8.09 -19.73
N ARG A 22 -1.02 9.10 -20.47
CA ARG A 22 -0.03 8.93 -21.55
C ARG A 22 1.27 8.25 -21.08
N TYR A 23 1.76 8.59 -19.89
CA TYR A 23 2.98 7.96 -19.37
C TYR A 23 2.74 6.52 -18.92
N LEU A 24 1.60 6.23 -18.32
CA LEU A 24 1.21 4.86 -17.93
C LEU A 24 0.96 3.97 -19.14
N GLU A 25 0.28 4.47 -20.18
CA GLU A 25 0.07 3.75 -21.45
C GLU A 25 1.39 3.40 -22.14
N ARG A 26 2.35 4.34 -22.15
CA ARG A 26 3.70 4.07 -22.68
C ARG A 26 4.45 2.99 -21.90
N ASP A 27 4.11 2.80 -20.63
CA ASP A 27 4.65 1.75 -19.77
C ASP A 27 3.88 0.42 -19.88
N GLY A 28 2.86 0.36 -20.76
CA GLY A 28 2.12 -0.86 -21.10
C GLY A 28 0.88 -1.12 -20.26
N TYR A 29 0.29 -0.11 -19.62
CA TYR A 29 -0.96 -0.22 -18.89
C TYR A 29 -2.15 0.17 -19.77
N ALA A 30 -3.31 -0.44 -19.53
CA ALA A 30 -4.59 0.06 -20.02
C ALA A 30 -5.10 1.11 -19.04
N VAL A 31 -5.29 2.36 -19.50
CA VAL A 31 -5.64 3.47 -18.62
C VAL A 31 -7.03 3.98 -18.93
N GLU A 32 -7.81 4.19 -17.88
CA GLU A 32 -9.09 4.90 -17.92
C GLU A 32 -8.98 6.13 -17.01
N THR A 33 -9.52 7.27 -17.44
CA THR A 33 -9.52 8.51 -16.66
C THR A 33 -10.95 8.93 -16.33
N VAL A 34 -11.16 9.37 -15.09
CA VAL A 34 -12.42 9.95 -14.62
C VAL A 34 -12.14 11.21 -13.80
N ALA A 35 -13.06 12.18 -13.85
CA ALA A 35 -12.86 13.50 -13.26
C ALA A 35 -13.52 13.67 -11.89
N ASP A 36 -14.33 12.71 -11.43
CA ASP A 36 -15.02 12.82 -10.15
C ASP A 36 -15.08 11.47 -9.40
N GLY A 37 -15.31 11.58 -8.07
CA GLY A 37 -15.29 10.42 -7.19
C GLY A 37 -16.47 9.48 -7.36
N ARG A 38 -17.62 9.93 -7.85
CA ARG A 38 -18.80 9.09 -8.09
C ARG A 38 -18.54 8.17 -9.27
N ASP A 39 -18.10 8.75 -10.39
CA ASP A 39 -17.74 8.01 -11.60
C ASP A 39 -16.64 6.99 -11.28
N ALA A 40 -15.66 7.37 -10.45
CA ALA A 40 -14.60 6.47 -10.01
C ALA A 40 -15.15 5.23 -9.30
N LEU A 41 -16.10 5.40 -8.39
CA LEU A 41 -16.73 4.28 -7.67
C LEU A 41 -17.59 3.42 -8.60
N GLU A 42 -18.37 4.01 -9.49
CA GLU A 42 -19.20 3.29 -10.45
C GLU A 42 -18.34 2.46 -11.42
N ARG A 43 -17.26 3.03 -11.94
CA ARG A 43 -16.32 2.34 -12.82
C ARG A 43 -15.60 1.19 -12.11
N ALA A 44 -15.10 1.44 -10.91
CA ALA A 44 -14.42 0.41 -10.12
C ALA A 44 -15.34 -0.76 -9.75
N LEU A 45 -16.67 -0.52 -9.59
CA LEU A 45 -17.65 -1.56 -9.35
C LEU A 45 -18.01 -2.35 -10.61
N ALA A 46 -18.20 -1.65 -11.73
CA ALA A 46 -18.58 -2.27 -13.00
C ALA A 46 -17.44 -3.15 -13.55
N GLU A 47 -16.24 -2.65 -13.43
CA GLU A 47 -15.05 -3.27 -13.99
C GLU A 47 -13.83 -2.99 -13.10
N PRO A 48 -13.54 -3.86 -12.10
CA PRO A 48 -12.49 -3.61 -11.12
C PRO A 48 -11.12 -3.37 -11.78
N PRO A 49 -10.46 -2.21 -11.51
CA PRO A 49 -9.11 -1.95 -11.98
C PRO A 49 -8.08 -2.74 -11.16
N ASP A 50 -6.90 -2.92 -11.74
CA ASP A 50 -5.76 -3.50 -11.02
C ASP A 50 -5.09 -2.51 -10.06
N LEU A 51 -5.28 -1.21 -10.31
CA LEU A 51 -4.79 -0.12 -9.45
C LEU A 51 -5.58 1.15 -9.71
N VAL A 52 -5.77 1.95 -8.66
CA VAL A 52 -6.33 3.31 -8.75
C VAL A 52 -5.24 4.33 -8.41
N VAL A 53 -5.10 5.34 -9.28
CA VAL A 53 -4.38 6.59 -8.97
C VAL A 53 -5.44 7.62 -8.63
N LEU A 54 -5.43 8.14 -7.40
CA LEU A 54 -6.54 8.94 -6.85
C LEU A 54 -6.07 10.30 -6.36
N ASP A 55 -6.58 11.37 -6.94
CA ASP A 55 -6.47 12.69 -6.30
C ASP A 55 -7.42 12.78 -5.10
N LEU A 56 -6.97 13.42 -4.04
CA LEU A 56 -7.81 13.71 -2.88
C LEU A 56 -8.70 14.93 -3.08
N MET A 57 -8.28 15.88 -3.92
CA MET A 57 -8.96 17.16 -4.12
C MET A 57 -10.01 17.07 -5.23
N LEU A 58 -10.92 16.11 -5.13
CA LEU A 58 -11.97 15.92 -6.13
C LEU A 58 -13.20 16.79 -5.84
N PRO A 59 -13.90 17.28 -6.88
CA PRO A 59 -15.20 17.90 -6.70
C PRO A 59 -16.26 16.87 -6.30
N GLY A 60 -17.23 17.28 -5.52
CA GLY A 60 -18.40 16.46 -5.15
C GLY A 60 -18.07 15.46 -4.05
N VAL A 61 -17.62 14.26 -4.38
CA VAL A 61 -17.24 13.24 -3.40
C VAL A 61 -15.76 13.38 -3.09
N ASP A 62 -15.45 13.68 -1.83
CA ASP A 62 -14.07 13.78 -1.32
C ASP A 62 -13.25 12.52 -1.64
N GLY A 63 -12.04 12.70 -2.13
CA GLY A 63 -11.12 11.60 -2.47
C GLY A 63 -10.81 10.68 -1.30
N LEU A 64 -10.82 11.15 -0.06
CA LEU A 64 -10.70 10.30 1.13
C LEU A 64 -11.90 9.36 1.27
N GLU A 65 -13.11 9.85 1.01
CA GLU A 65 -14.33 9.02 1.02
C GLU A 65 -14.32 8.01 -0.14
N VAL A 66 -13.83 8.41 -1.32
CA VAL A 66 -13.61 7.49 -2.45
C VAL A 66 -12.64 6.38 -2.04
N CYS A 67 -11.50 6.73 -1.45
CA CYS A 67 -10.52 5.77 -0.95
C CYS A 67 -11.15 4.77 0.03
N ARG A 68 -11.89 5.27 1.01
CA ARG A 68 -12.57 4.45 2.02
C ARG A 68 -13.57 3.48 1.40
N ARG A 69 -14.41 3.95 0.45
CA ARG A 69 -15.40 3.11 -0.24
C ARG A 69 -14.75 2.06 -1.13
N LEU A 70 -13.73 2.44 -1.89
CA LEU A 70 -12.98 1.48 -2.72
C LEU A 70 -12.39 0.35 -1.86
N ARG A 71 -11.86 0.67 -0.69
CA ARG A 71 -11.32 -0.34 0.24
C ARG A 71 -12.36 -1.26 0.84
N ALA A 72 -13.56 -0.75 1.07
CA ALA A 72 -14.68 -1.57 1.55
C ALA A 72 -15.21 -2.54 0.47
N LEU A 73 -15.07 -2.18 -0.80
CA LEU A 73 -15.56 -2.96 -1.93
C LEU A 73 -14.57 -4.04 -2.40
N ALA A 74 -13.29 -3.70 -2.48
CA ALA A 74 -12.27 -4.62 -2.99
C ALA A 74 -10.86 -4.23 -2.49
N PRO A 75 -9.92 -5.20 -2.39
CA PRO A 75 -8.53 -4.93 -2.02
C PRO A 75 -7.70 -4.32 -3.18
N VAL A 76 -8.30 -3.45 -3.98
CA VAL A 76 -7.63 -2.80 -5.11
C VAL A 76 -6.52 -1.88 -4.61
N PRO A 77 -5.27 -1.97 -5.11
CA PRO A 77 -4.19 -1.06 -4.76
C PRO A 77 -4.53 0.40 -5.11
N ILE A 78 -4.22 1.33 -4.18
CA ILE A 78 -4.49 2.75 -4.34
C ILE A 78 -3.20 3.55 -4.15
N VAL A 79 -2.85 4.37 -5.14
CA VAL A 79 -1.79 5.39 -5.07
C VAL A 79 -2.46 6.76 -5.01
N ILE A 80 -2.26 7.47 -3.92
CA ILE A 80 -2.84 8.81 -3.74
C ILE A 80 -1.97 9.87 -4.41
N LEU A 81 -2.60 10.81 -5.10
CA LEU A 81 -2.03 12.11 -5.48
C LEU A 81 -2.48 13.16 -4.47
N THR A 82 -1.57 13.98 -3.96
CA THR A 82 -1.93 15.00 -2.96
C THR A 82 -1.06 16.23 -3.07
N ALA A 83 -1.61 17.41 -2.72
CA ALA A 83 -0.84 18.63 -2.64
C ALA A 83 0.12 18.60 -1.42
N ARG A 84 1.32 19.12 -1.59
CA ARG A 84 2.40 19.10 -0.57
C ARG A 84 2.03 19.78 0.76
N SER A 85 1.05 20.66 0.74
CA SER A 85 0.59 21.46 1.89
C SER A 85 -0.35 20.70 2.86
N GLN A 86 -0.77 19.49 2.51
CA GLN A 86 -1.77 18.71 3.26
C GLN A 86 -1.15 17.43 3.85
N GLU A 87 -0.16 17.60 4.73
CA GLU A 87 0.41 16.46 5.45
C GLU A 87 -0.65 15.65 6.19
N THR A 88 -1.66 16.33 6.72
CA THR A 88 -2.80 15.72 7.41
C THR A 88 -3.59 14.80 6.48
N ASP A 89 -3.94 15.25 5.27
CA ASP A 89 -4.72 14.47 4.31
C ASP A 89 -3.95 13.25 3.79
N ARG A 90 -2.64 13.39 3.66
CA ARG A 90 -1.74 12.30 3.29
C ARG A 90 -1.72 11.20 4.36
N ILE A 91 -1.58 11.59 5.62
CA ILE A 91 -1.61 10.65 6.75
C ILE A 91 -2.97 9.99 6.82
N VAL A 92 -4.06 10.78 6.72
CA VAL A 92 -5.44 10.26 6.72
C VAL A 92 -5.67 9.32 5.53
N GLY A 93 -5.22 9.65 4.32
CA GLY A 93 -5.36 8.78 3.15
C GLY A 93 -4.62 7.44 3.30
N LEU A 94 -3.40 7.47 3.82
CA LEU A 94 -2.68 6.25 4.17
C LEU A 94 -3.40 5.49 5.29
N ASP A 95 -3.94 6.16 6.30
CA ASP A 95 -4.73 5.56 7.37
C ASP A 95 -6.03 4.92 6.87
N LEU A 96 -6.61 5.43 5.78
CA LEU A 96 -7.78 4.84 5.12
C LEU A 96 -7.44 3.66 4.21
N GLY A 97 -6.18 3.36 4.00
CA GLY A 97 -5.76 2.15 3.29
C GLY A 97 -5.02 2.34 1.98
N ALA A 98 -4.63 3.54 1.61
CA ALA A 98 -3.78 3.72 0.45
C ALA A 98 -2.46 2.95 0.59
N ASP A 99 -1.97 2.40 -0.53
CA ASP A 99 -0.72 1.62 -0.56
C ASP A 99 0.50 2.52 -0.69
N ASP A 100 0.32 3.68 -1.33
CA ASP A 100 1.37 4.67 -1.53
C ASP A 100 0.76 6.04 -1.82
N TYR A 101 1.59 7.10 -1.82
CA TYR A 101 1.19 8.42 -2.24
C TYR A 101 2.31 9.13 -3.00
N VAL A 102 1.91 10.14 -3.79
CA VAL A 102 2.81 11.02 -4.54
C VAL A 102 2.37 12.46 -4.32
N SER A 103 3.28 13.31 -3.86
CA SER A 103 2.96 14.72 -3.63
C SER A 103 3.08 15.56 -4.90
N LYS A 104 2.06 16.36 -5.19
CA LYS A 104 2.08 17.38 -6.25
C LYS A 104 2.97 18.58 -5.81
N PRO A 105 3.84 19.14 -6.68
CA PRO A 105 4.14 18.68 -8.03
C PRO A 105 5.03 17.44 -8.04
N PHE A 106 4.73 16.49 -8.91
CA PHE A 106 5.45 15.22 -9.01
C PHE A 106 6.12 15.04 -10.38
N SER A 107 7.13 14.20 -10.41
CA SER A 107 7.68 13.68 -11.66
C SER A 107 6.81 12.53 -12.16
N THR A 108 6.37 12.59 -13.43
CA THR A 108 5.65 11.48 -14.07
C THR A 108 6.43 10.17 -14.03
N LYS A 109 7.77 10.23 -14.12
CA LYS A 109 8.64 9.07 -13.96
C LYS A 109 8.55 8.46 -12.57
N GLU A 110 8.45 9.31 -11.53
CA GLU A 110 8.27 8.85 -10.16
C GLU A 110 6.93 8.14 -9.99
N LEU A 111 5.83 8.76 -10.46
CA LEU A 111 4.51 8.14 -10.38
C LEU A 111 4.47 6.79 -11.09
N VAL A 112 4.97 6.69 -12.33
CA VAL A 112 5.04 5.42 -13.07
C VAL A 112 5.86 4.37 -12.32
N ALA A 113 7.00 4.76 -11.75
CA ALA A 113 7.83 3.84 -10.96
C ALA A 113 7.08 3.30 -9.73
N ARG A 114 6.29 4.13 -9.05
CA ARG A 114 5.46 3.75 -7.90
C ARG A 114 4.31 2.83 -8.32
N VAL A 115 3.57 3.18 -9.37
CA VAL A 115 2.50 2.34 -9.94
C VAL A 115 3.05 0.96 -10.32
N ARG A 116 4.19 0.91 -11.03
CA ARG A 116 4.87 -0.34 -11.37
C ARG A 116 5.26 -1.15 -10.14
N ALA A 117 5.81 -0.50 -9.12
CA ALA A 117 6.21 -1.15 -7.87
C ALA A 117 5.00 -1.73 -7.14
N VAL A 118 3.89 -1.02 -7.07
CA VAL A 118 2.64 -1.46 -6.43
C VAL A 118 2.04 -2.65 -7.19
N LEU A 119 1.87 -2.55 -8.52
CA LEU A 119 1.28 -3.61 -9.35
C LEU A 119 2.14 -4.89 -9.39
N ARG A 120 3.46 -4.77 -9.53
CA ARG A 120 4.37 -5.92 -9.52
C ARG A 120 4.19 -6.75 -8.26
N ARG A 121 3.95 -6.13 -7.13
CA ARG A 121 3.82 -6.79 -5.84
C ARG A 121 2.42 -7.33 -5.60
N ALA A 122 1.39 -6.62 -6.05
CA ALA A 122 0.01 -7.13 -5.96
C ALA A 122 -0.16 -8.44 -6.75
N ARG A 123 0.57 -8.59 -7.87
CA ARG A 123 0.47 -9.74 -8.77
C ARG A 123 1.58 -10.79 -8.61
N GLY A 124 2.74 -10.40 -8.08
CA GLY A 124 3.90 -11.29 -8.01
C GLY A 124 3.93 -12.16 -6.75
N PRO A 125 4.46 -13.39 -6.84
CA PRO A 125 4.86 -14.11 -5.64
C PRO A 125 5.92 -13.28 -4.91
N LEU A 126 5.78 -13.12 -3.61
CA LEU A 126 6.89 -12.63 -2.78
C LEU A 126 8.06 -13.57 -3.01
N ALA A 127 9.14 -13.07 -3.63
CA ALA A 127 10.32 -13.88 -3.88
C ALA A 127 10.78 -14.49 -2.55
N ALA A 128 10.41 -15.75 -2.33
CA ALA A 128 10.92 -16.51 -1.21
C ALA A 128 12.41 -16.72 -1.49
N ALA A 129 13.27 -16.22 -0.62
CA ALA A 129 14.65 -16.67 -0.61
C ALA A 129 14.63 -18.21 -0.57
N ALA A 130 15.34 -18.87 -1.49
CA ALA A 130 15.35 -20.31 -1.54
C ALA A 130 15.75 -20.87 -0.16
N GLY A 131 14.84 -21.64 0.49
CA GLY A 131 15.03 -22.20 1.83
C GLY A 131 14.40 -21.42 2.98
N ALA A 132 13.78 -20.26 2.78
CA ALA A 132 13.04 -19.57 3.84
C ALA A 132 11.72 -20.29 4.17
N PRO A 133 11.28 -20.35 5.44
CA PRO A 133 9.99 -20.91 5.80
C PRO A 133 8.87 -20.22 5.01
N ARG A 134 7.94 -21.03 4.48
CA ARG A 134 6.77 -20.50 3.78
C ARG A 134 5.71 -19.98 4.74
N VAL A 135 5.67 -20.56 5.92
CA VAL A 135 4.75 -20.21 7.00
C VAL A 135 5.57 -19.81 8.23
N HIS A 136 5.28 -18.64 8.77
CA HIS A 136 5.82 -18.17 10.04
C HIS A 136 4.72 -18.21 11.08
N VAL A 137 4.99 -18.87 12.21
CA VAL A 137 4.09 -18.94 13.37
C VAL A 137 4.71 -18.18 14.53
N ASP A 138 3.94 -17.29 15.13
CA ASP A 138 4.35 -16.48 16.28
C ASP A 138 3.18 -16.37 17.27
N GLY A 139 3.16 -17.27 18.24
CA GLY A 139 2.06 -17.42 19.17
C GLY A 139 0.76 -17.77 18.42
N ASP A 140 -0.21 -16.86 18.49
CA ASP A 140 -1.52 -16.99 17.82
C ASP A 140 -1.57 -16.37 16.42
N LEU A 141 -0.45 -15.83 15.93
CA LEU A 141 -0.32 -15.29 14.56
C LEU A 141 0.38 -16.30 13.66
N GLU A 142 -0.26 -16.60 12.52
CA GLU A 142 0.29 -17.39 11.42
C GLU A 142 0.38 -16.51 10.17
N VAL A 143 1.54 -16.52 9.50
CA VAL A 143 1.78 -15.75 8.26
C VAL A 143 2.22 -16.72 7.17
N ASP A 144 1.32 -17.05 6.24
CA ASP A 144 1.63 -17.83 5.04
C ASP A 144 2.10 -16.89 3.93
N ILE A 145 3.40 -16.94 3.67
CA ILE A 145 4.03 -16.08 2.67
C ILE A 145 3.61 -16.46 1.25
N ALA A 146 3.42 -17.76 1.00
CA ALA A 146 3.08 -18.26 -0.32
C ALA A 146 1.60 -17.97 -0.66
N ALA A 147 0.71 -18.18 0.29
CA ALA A 147 -0.71 -17.87 0.16
C ALA A 147 -1.01 -16.37 0.28
N ARG A 148 -0.02 -15.53 0.69
CA ARG A 148 -0.21 -14.10 1.01
C ARG A 148 -1.33 -13.88 2.03
N GLN A 149 -1.38 -14.71 3.05
CA GLN A 149 -2.43 -14.70 4.06
C GLN A 149 -1.83 -14.63 5.47
N ALA A 150 -2.45 -13.84 6.34
CA ALA A 150 -2.19 -13.87 7.77
C ALA A 150 -3.43 -14.33 8.51
N ARG A 151 -3.25 -15.10 9.57
CA ARG A 151 -4.31 -15.56 10.46
C ARG A 151 -3.97 -15.23 11.90
N MET A 152 -4.99 -14.84 12.65
CA MET A 152 -4.91 -14.59 14.07
C MET A 152 -5.88 -15.55 14.76
N ARG A 153 -5.39 -16.46 15.61
CA ARG A 153 -6.22 -17.49 16.27
C ARG A 153 -7.04 -18.35 15.31
N GLY A 154 -6.51 -18.55 14.08
CA GLY A 154 -7.17 -19.28 13.00
C GLY A 154 -8.02 -18.41 12.07
N ASP A 155 -8.44 -17.22 12.48
CA ASP A 155 -9.22 -16.30 11.66
C ASP A 155 -8.35 -15.50 10.70
N VAL A 156 -8.83 -15.31 9.47
CA VAL A 156 -8.10 -14.52 8.46
C VAL A 156 -8.08 -13.05 8.84
N VAL A 157 -6.88 -12.47 8.90
CA VAL A 157 -6.69 -11.03 9.11
C VAL A 157 -6.75 -10.32 7.76
N SER A 158 -7.68 -9.36 7.63
CA SER A 158 -7.79 -8.53 6.42
C SER A 158 -6.64 -7.52 6.35
N LEU A 159 -5.62 -7.84 5.56
CA LEU A 159 -4.48 -6.97 5.28
C LEU A 159 -4.55 -6.43 3.85
N THR A 160 -4.17 -5.18 3.66
CA THR A 160 -3.88 -4.67 2.32
C THR A 160 -2.61 -5.34 1.78
N ALA A 161 -2.41 -5.28 0.47
CA ALA A 161 -1.21 -5.87 -0.15
C ALA A 161 0.08 -5.33 0.50
N ARG A 162 0.09 -4.03 0.82
CA ARG A 162 1.26 -3.38 1.42
C ARG A 162 1.47 -3.73 2.89
N GLU A 163 0.40 -3.83 3.66
CA GLU A 163 0.49 -4.31 5.05
C GLU A 163 1.04 -5.73 5.11
N PHE A 164 0.55 -6.60 4.21
CA PHE A 164 1.05 -7.96 4.13
C PHE A 164 2.55 -8.00 3.76
N GLU A 165 2.99 -7.19 2.80
CA GLU A 165 4.41 -7.12 2.41
C GLU A 165 5.32 -6.64 3.52
N LEU A 166 4.88 -5.62 4.28
CA LEU A 166 5.61 -5.13 5.43
C LEU A 166 5.70 -6.21 6.52
N LEU A 167 4.59 -6.88 6.83
CA LEU A 167 4.57 -8.00 7.76
C LEU A 167 5.52 -9.12 7.30
N ALA A 168 5.37 -9.56 6.06
CA ALA A 168 6.20 -10.61 5.47
C ALA A 168 7.70 -10.24 5.43
N PHE A 169 8.02 -8.99 5.24
CA PHE A 169 9.40 -8.51 5.30
C PHE A 169 9.94 -8.60 6.74
N LEU A 170 9.19 -8.12 7.71
CA LEU A 170 9.61 -8.08 9.11
C LEU A 170 9.77 -9.49 9.72
N VAL A 171 8.81 -10.40 9.51
CA VAL A 171 8.86 -11.77 10.06
C VAL A 171 10.00 -12.60 9.46
N ARG A 172 10.46 -12.29 8.24
CA ARG A 172 11.62 -12.92 7.62
C ARG A 172 12.95 -12.45 8.20
N HIS A 173 12.96 -11.35 8.93
CA HIS A 173 14.17 -10.75 9.51
C HIS A 173 14.00 -10.52 11.02
N PRO A 174 13.70 -11.57 11.79
CA PRO A 174 13.43 -11.44 13.22
C PRO A 174 14.64 -10.87 13.95
N ARG A 175 14.36 -10.06 14.97
CA ARG A 175 15.35 -9.42 15.85
C ARG A 175 16.29 -8.41 15.17
N ARG A 176 16.13 -8.15 13.87
CA ARG A 176 16.85 -7.10 13.16
C ARG A 176 16.05 -5.79 13.21
N ALA A 177 16.67 -4.72 13.70
CA ALA A 177 16.13 -3.38 13.61
C ALA A 177 16.40 -2.79 12.21
N PHE A 178 15.38 -2.17 11.64
CA PHE A 178 15.43 -1.50 10.35
C PHE A 178 15.12 -0.04 10.51
N ARG A 179 15.89 0.83 9.83
CA ARG A 179 15.52 2.22 9.66
C ARG A 179 14.28 2.32 8.77
N ARG A 180 13.55 3.43 8.89
CA ARG A 180 12.36 3.67 8.07
C ARG A 180 12.70 3.67 6.57
N GLU A 181 13.86 4.23 6.21
CA GLU A 181 14.36 4.27 4.83
C GLU A 181 14.71 2.87 4.31
N GLU A 182 15.26 1.98 5.15
CA GLU A 182 15.53 0.58 4.78
C GLU A 182 14.23 -0.19 4.56
N LEU A 183 13.21 0.06 5.39
CA LEU A 183 11.88 -0.52 5.20
C LEU A 183 11.21 0.03 3.94
N LEU A 184 11.34 1.34 3.68
CA LEU A 184 10.83 1.97 2.47
C LEU A 184 11.47 1.34 1.22
N GLU A 185 12.77 1.16 1.21
CA GLU A 185 13.48 0.50 0.11
C GLU A 185 13.09 -0.99 -0.01
N GLY A 186 13.11 -1.72 1.10
CA GLY A 186 12.85 -3.17 1.10
C GLY A 186 11.41 -3.55 0.77
N VAL A 187 10.44 -2.75 1.23
CA VAL A 187 9.01 -3.03 1.07
C VAL A 187 8.39 -2.23 -0.07
N TRP A 188 8.73 -0.95 -0.25
CA TRP A 188 8.18 -0.10 -1.32
C TRP A 188 9.07 -0.07 -2.57
N GLY A 189 10.38 -0.41 -2.46
CA GLY A 189 11.31 -0.56 -3.58
C GLY A 189 11.87 0.75 -4.11
N TYR A 190 11.81 1.82 -3.32
CA TYR A 190 12.42 3.09 -3.66
C TYR A 190 13.10 3.69 -2.41
N ARG A 191 14.21 4.39 -2.63
CA ARG A 191 15.04 5.00 -1.57
C ARG A 191 14.59 6.40 -1.18
N TYR A 192 13.90 7.08 -2.06
CA TYR A 192 13.49 8.46 -1.89
C TYR A 192 11.97 8.52 -1.72
N GLY A 193 11.53 9.04 -0.60
CA GLY A 193 10.11 9.15 -0.27
C GLY A 193 9.96 9.56 1.20
N ASP A 194 8.74 9.84 1.60
CA ASP A 194 8.47 10.20 2.99
C ASP A 194 8.41 8.93 3.85
N ALA A 195 9.29 8.87 4.82
CA ALA A 195 9.37 7.77 5.79
C ALA A 195 8.12 7.68 6.70
N SER A 196 7.23 8.69 6.71
CA SER A 196 5.95 8.65 7.39
C SER A 196 5.03 7.53 6.86
N THR A 197 5.15 7.18 5.57
CA THR A 197 4.47 6.02 4.96
C THR A 197 4.68 4.75 5.78
N VAL A 198 5.93 4.47 6.17
CA VAL A 198 6.26 3.29 6.99
C VAL A 198 5.58 3.37 8.35
N THR A 199 5.61 4.55 8.99
CA THR A 199 5.02 4.76 10.32
C THR A 199 3.52 4.47 10.33
N VAL A 200 2.80 4.96 9.32
CA VAL A 200 1.36 4.73 9.18
C VAL A 200 1.06 3.24 8.98
N HIS A 201 1.77 2.56 8.08
CA HIS A 201 1.55 1.13 7.84
C HIS A 201 1.93 0.26 9.05
N VAL A 202 2.97 0.62 9.80
CA VAL A 202 3.29 -0.06 11.07
C VAL A 202 2.17 0.13 12.09
N ARG A 203 1.62 1.35 12.24
CA ARG A 203 0.49 1.60 13.13
C ARG A 203 -0.70 0.71 12.76
N ARG A 204 -1.10 0.68 11.48
CA ARG A 204 -2.22 -0.13 11.00
C ARG A 204 -2.01 -1.63 11.16
N LEU A 205 -0.78 -2.11 10.93
CA LEU A 205 -0.46 -3.50 11.21
C LEU A 205 -0.62 -3.82 12.70
N ARG A 206 -0.11 -2.95 13.58
CA ARG A 206 -0.27 -3.14 15.03
C ARG A 206 -1.75 -3.22 15.43
N GLU A 207 -2.61 -2.37 14.88
CA GLU A 207 -4.05 -2.40 15.13
C GLU A 207 -4.69 -3.74 14.76
N LYS A 208 -4.08 -4.51 13.84
CA LYS A 208 -4.63 -5.77 13.32
C LYS A 208 -3.98 -7.02 13.94
N ILE A 209 -2.73 -6.94 14.37
CA ILE A 209 -1.98 -8.13 14.80
C ILE A 209 -1.40 -8.07 16.23
N GLU A 210 -1.42 -6.91 16.87
CA GLU A 210 -0.96 -6.80 18.26
C GLU A 210 -2.10 -7.02 19.24
N PRO A 211 -1.85 -7.64 20.38
CA PRO A 211 -2.84 -7.71 21.46
C PRO A 211 -3.21 -6.33 22.01
N ASP A 212 -2.23 -5.43 22.11
CA ASP A 212 -2.38 -4.02 22.44
C ASP A 212 -1.50 -3.18 21.51
N PRO A 213 -2.11 -2.44 20.55
CA PRO A 213 -1.36 -1.61 19.62
C PRO A 213 -0.53 -0.49 20.27
N ALA A 214 -0.92 -0.04 21.49
CA ALA A 214 -0.20 1.00 22.23
C ALA A 214 1.07 0.43 22.90
N ASN A 215 1.04 -0.86 23.28
CA ASN A 215 2.15 -1.60 23.88
C ASN A 215 2.53 -2.81 23.00
N PRO A 216 3.09 -2.58 21.79
CA PRO A 216 3.31 -3.63 20.82
C PRO A 216 4.43 -4.59 21.27
N VAL A 217 4.17 -5.89 21.09
CA VAL A 217 5.12 -6.97 21.45
C VAL A 217 5.72 -7.63 20.21
N ARG A 218 5.06 -7.57 19.05
CA ARG A 218 5.53 -8.15 17.79
C ARG A 218 6.35 -7.16 16.97
N ILE A 219 5.78 -6.00 16.66
CA ILE A 219 6.48 -4.94 15.92
C ILE A 219 6.89 -3.85 16.90
N VAL A 220 8.08 -3.96 17.47
CA VAL A 220 8.56 -3.00 18.48
C VAL A 220 9.23 -1.78 17.84
N THR A 221 9.10 -0.63 18.49
CA THR A 221 9.84 0.58 18.12
C THR A 221 11.22 0.53 18.75
N VAL A 222 12.25 0.64 17.91
CA VAL A 222 13.64 0.82 18.37
C VAL A 222 13.96 2.30 18.30
N TRP A 223 13.95 2.98 19.45
CA TRP A 223 14.12 4.43 19.52
C TRP A 223 15.43 4.89 18.87
N GLY A 224 15.36 5.94 18.06
CA GLY A 224 16.50 6.44 17.29
C GLY A 224 16.86 5.63 16.05
N VAL A 225 16.23 4.47 15.82
CA VAL A 225 16.46 3.61 14.65
C VAL A 225 15.20 3.47 13.79
N GLY A 226 14.17 2.78 14.28
CA GLY A 226 12.98 2.48 13.51
C GLY A 226 12.17 1.34 14.09
N TYR A 227 12.05 0.20 13.37
CA TYR A 227 11.18 -0.90 13.76
C TYR A 227 11.89 -2.26 13.68
N ARG A 228 11.44 -3.19 14.51
CA ARG A 228 11.95 -4.56 14.59
C ARG A 228 10.82 -5.53 14.85
N TRP A 229 10.88 -6.71 14.22
CA TRP A 229 10.08 -7.86 14.62
C TRP A 229 10.72 -8.53 15.82
N GLU A 230 10.03 -8.55 16.93
CA GLU A 230 10.51 -9.24 18.15
C GLU A 230 9.94 -10.64 18.22
N GLY A 231 8.69 -10.80 17.85
CA GLY A 231 7.90 -11.99 18.07
C GLY A 231 7.44 -12.11 19.54
N VAL A 232 6.38 -12.87 19.76
CA VAL A 232 5.97 -13.24 21.11
C VAL A 232 6.89 -14.38 21.55
N ALA A 233 7.60 -14.19 22.67
CA ALA A 233 8.39 -15.27 23.24
C ALA A 233 7.48 -16.48 23.48
N ALA A 234 7.91 -17.64 22.99
CA ALA A 234 7.24 -18.91 23.22
C ALA A 234 7.26 -19.29 24.70
#